data_4861621f4725de6ba17578fb7a5c8947
#
_entry.id   4861621f4725de6ba17578fb7a5c8947
#
_cell.length_a   1.000
_cell.length_b   1.000
_cell.length_c   1.000
_cell.angle_alpha   90.00
_cell.angle_beta   90.00
_cell.angle_gamma   90.00
#
_symmetry.space_group_name_H-M   'P 1'
#
loop_
_entity.id
_entity.type
_entity.pdbx_description
1 polymer ?
#
loop_
_entity_poly.entity_id
_entity_poly.type
_entity_poly.pdbx_seq_one_letter_code
_entity_poly.pdbx_strand_id
1 'polypeptide(L)'
;KLWMAHGITTIREPGGSLSKNLKLELKNSSKKNEIIAPRIYSFSTFNSRLKSPDEAREWVRNNAKEGSDGIKFFGAPPEIMEAAIKENKKIGLRSTAHHAQLNVVKWNVLNSARAGLTSMEHWYGLPEALFNNRIIQNYPPNYNYQNEQHRFEEAGKLWAQAAEPFSDHWNNVMDELISLDFTISPTLNIYEASRDLHRARRAEWHDDYTLPSLWGFYAPSRISHGSYWHYWGTEQEVAWKENYRLWMIFLNEFKNRGGRVTVGSDSGFIYQLYGFAYVRELELLREAGFHPLEVIQSATLNGAETLGIEKFTGSVEVGKFADLIVIDENPLENLKVLYGTGAIKLDDDNNVTRVGGVKYTIKDGIVYDAKKLLVEVKN
;
A
#
# COMPACT_ATOMS: atom_id res chain seq x y z
N LYS A 1 -8.54 8.01 -14.24
CA LYS A 1 -8.43 7.21 -15.48
C LYS A 1 -7.23 6.27 -15.46
N LEU A 2 -6.03 6.69 -14.98
CA LEU A 2 -4.85 5.81 -14.91
C LEU A 2 -5.10 4.51 -14.15
N TRP A 3 -5.81 4.54 -13.02
CA TRP A 3 -6.23 3.33 -12.31
C TRP A 3 -7.04 2.38 -13.19
N MET A 4 -8.06 2.92 -13.86
CA MET A 4 -8.92 2.14 -14.75
C MET A 4 -8.18 1.62 -15.98
N ALA A 5 -7.20 2.36 -16.49
CA ALA A 5 -6.34 1.90 -17.60
C ALA A 5 -5.41 0.74 -17.21
N HIS A 6 -5.24 0.48 -15.91
CA HIS A 6 -4.49 -0.65 -15.37
C HIS A 6 -5.38 -1.73 -14.71
N GLY A 7 -6.69 -1.72 -15.00
CA GLY A 7 -7.59 -2.77 -14.55
C GLY A 7 -8.07 -2.66 -13.11
N ILE A 8 -7.84 -1.54 -12.44
CA ILE A 8 -8.19 -1.38 -11.04
C ILE A 8 -9.62 -0.88 -10.92
N THR A 9 -10.53 -1.72 -10.41
CA THR A 9 -11.97 -1.44 -10.30
C THR A 9 -12.42 -0.97 -8.92
N THR A 10 -11.61 -1.23 -7.89
CA THR A 10 -11.90 -0.83 -6.51
C THR A 10 -10.62 -0.41 -5.80
N ILE A 11 -10.68 0.69 -5.06
CA ILE A 11 -9.57 1.18 -4.24
C ILE A 11 -10.04 1.52 -2.83
N ARG A 12 -9.13 1.41 -1.87
CA ARG A 12 -9.19 2.08 -0.59
C ARG A 12 -8.39 3.39 -0.68
N GLU A 13 -9.01 4.50 -0.29
CA GLU A 13 -8.33 5.78 -0.11
C GLU A 13 -8.13 5.97 1.41
N PRO A 14 -6.92 5.67 1.94
CA PRO A 14 -6.72 5.56 3.38
C PRO A 14 -6.32 6.88 4.04
N GLY A 15 -6.55 7.98 3.42
CA GLY A 15 -6.16 9.29 3.89
C GLY A 15 -5.37 10.04 2.84
N GLY A 16 -5.20 11.32 2.98
CA GLY A 16 -4.51 12.18 2.01
C GLY A 16 -4.88 13.63 2.25
N SER A 17 -4.34 14.50 1.41
CA SER A 17 -4.51 15.96 1.53
C SER A 17 -5.88 16.48 1.09
N LEU A 18 -6.71 15.65 0.44
CA LEU A 18 -8.03 16.06 -0.01
C LEU A 18 -8.95 16.34 1.20
N SER A 19 -9.78 17.38 1.08
CA SER A 19 -10.81 17.64 2.07
C SER A 19 -11.82 16.49 2.17
N LYS A 20 -12.41 16.30 3.35
CA LYS A 20 -13.40 15.25 3.58
C LYS A 20 -14.57 15.34 2.59
N ASN A 21 -15.07 16.53 2.33
CA ASN A 21 -16.19 16.76 1.42
C ASN A 21 -15.86 16.30 -0.01
N LEU A 22 -14.68 16.65 -0.50
CA LEU A 22 -14.23 16.24 -1.84
C LEU A 22 -14.05 14.71 -1.93
N LYS A 23 -13.52 14.07 -0.89
CA LYS A 23 -13.43 12.59 -0.84
C LYS A 23 -14.80 11.93 -0.92
N LEU A 24 -15.79 12.42 -0.19
CA LEU A 24 -17.16 11.91 -0.21
C LEU A 24 -17.85 12.18 -1.56
N GLU A 25 -17.62 13.33 -2.17
CA GLU A 25 -18.08 13.65 -3.52
C GLU A 25 -17.52 12.67 -4.54
N LEU A 26 -16.19 12.49 -4.59
CA LEU A 26 -15.54 11.55 -5.50
C LEU A 26 -16.01 10.11 -5.29
N LYS A 27 -16.15 9.68 -4.04
CA LYS A 27 -16.72 8.38 -3.69
C LYS A 27 -18.12 8.20 -4.27
N ASN A 28 -19.00 9.19 -4.07
CA ASN A 28 -20.39 9.13 -4.54
C ASN A 28 -20.48 9.15 -6.06
N SER A 29 -19.73 10.04 -6.71
CA SER A 29 -19.70 10.13 -8.19
C SER A 29 -19.11 8.88 -8.82
N SER A 30 -18.09 8.26 -8.22
CA SER A 30 -17.56 6.98 -8.66
C SER A 30 -18.56 5.84 -8.46
N LYS A 31 -19.28 5.81 -7.33
CA LYS A 31 -20.30 4.80 -7.05
C LYS A 31 -21.46 4.84 -8.05
N LYS A 32 -21.83 6.03 -8.51
CA LYS A 32 -22.89 6.25 -9.51
C LYS A 32 -22.38 6.14 -10.96
N ASN A 33 -21.08 5.89 -11.16
CA ASN A 33 -20.43 5.88 -12.47
C ASN A 33 -20.56 7.23 -13.24
N GLU A 34 -20.68 8.34 -12.52
CA GLU A 34 -20.68 9.71 -13.06
C GLU A 34 -19.26 10.15 -13.48
N ILE A 35 -18.24 9.50 -12.95
CA ILE A 35 -16.83 9.70 -13.30
C ILE A 35 -16.17 8.36 -13.63
N ILE A 36 -15.18 8.40 -14.53
CA ILE A 36 -14.37 7.22 -14.86
C ILE A 36 -13.29 7.04 -13.78
N ALA A 37 -13.61 6.25 -12.79
CA ALA A 37 -12.75 5.97 -11.62
C ALA A 37 -13.09 4.62 -11.00
N PRO A 38 -12.14 3.98 -10.29
CA PRO A 38 -12.44 2.82 -9.44
C PRO A 38 -13.53 3.14 -8.40
N ARG A 39 -14.21 2.14 -7.89
CA ARG A 39 -15.06 2.28 -6.68
C ARG A 39 -14.15 2.68 -5.51
N ILE A 40 -14.52 3.73 -4.77
CA ILE A 40 -13.68 4.33 -3.72
C ILE A 40 -14.25 3.99 -2.35
N TYR A 41 -13.46 3.32 -1.52
CA TYR A 41 -13.68 3.18 -0.09
C TYR A 41 -12.85 4.24 0.63
N SER A 42 -13.53 5.26 1.16
CA SER A 42 -12.89 6.44 1.74
C SER A 42 -12.75 6.32 3.25
N PHE A 43 -11.51 6.34 3.75
CA PHE A 43 -11.20 6.31 5.16
C PHE A 43 -10.91 7.72 5.69
N SER A 44 -11.38 8.00 6.89
CA SER A 44 -11.04 9.24 7.59
C SER A 44 -9.71 9.11 8.31
N THR A 45 -8.85 10.11 8.18
CA THR A 45 -7.59 10.18 8.95
C THR A 45 -7.90 10.53 10.40
N PHE A 46 -7.45 9.68 11.34
CA PHE A 46 -7.67 9.85 12.76
C PHE A 46 -7.06 11.15 13.29
N ASN A 47 -7.81 11.87 14.11
CA ASN A 47 -7.32 13.07 14.76
C ASN A 47 -6.46 12.72 15.98
N SER A 48 -5.14 12.75 15.81
CA SER A 48 -4.17 12.45 16.88
C SER A 48 -4.10 13.49 18.01
N ARG A 49 -4.83 14.61 17.90
CA ARG A 49 -4.85 15.72 18.88
C ARG A 49 -5.92 15.54 19.94
N LEU A 50 -6.76 14.53 19.87
CA LEU A 50 -7.77 14.22 20.87
C LEU A 50 -7.12 13.96 22.23
N LYS A 51 -7.79 14.35 23.31
CA LYS A 51 -7.21 14.39 24.64
C LYS A 51 -7.70 13.27 25.56
N SER A 52 -8.78 12.59 25.18
CA SER A 52 -9.34 11.51 26.00
C SER A 52 -9.84 10.33 25.15
N PRO A 53 -9.94 9.14 25.76
CA PRO A 53 -10.57 7.97 25.14
C PRO A 53 -12.04 8.22 24.72
N ASP A 54 -12.78 9.05 25.45
CA ASP A 54 -14.19 9.34 25.13
C ASP A 54 -14.30 10.24 23.90
N GLU A 55 -13.48 11.26 23.79
CA GLU A 55 -13.38 12.08 22.57
C GLU A 55 -13.01 11.21 21.36
N ALA A 56 -12.11 10.25 21.54
CA ALA A 56 -11.71 9.34 20.46
C ALA A 56 -12.87 8.45 19.98
N ARG A 57 -13.65 7.88 20.91
CA ARG A 57 -14.85 7.08 20.58
C ARG A 57 -15.91 7.92 19.88
N GLU A 58 -16.17 9.14 20.37
CA GLU A 58 -17.13 10.07 19.76
C GLU A 58 -16.69 10.46 18.34
N TRP A 59 -15.41 10.79 18.18
CA TRP A 59 -14.84 11.12 16.87
C TRP A 59 -15.05 9.99 15.86
N VAL A 60 -14.79 8.74 16.25
CA VAL A 60 -15.00 7.56 15.38
C VAL A 60 -16.47 7.45 14.98
N ARG A 61 -17.40 7.54 15.95
CA ARG A 61 -18.85 7.46 15.66
C ARG A 61 -19.33 8.57 14.71
N ASN A 62 -18.82 9.79 14.89
CA ASN A 62 -19.19 10.93 14.04
C ASN A 62 -18.70 10.74 12.62
N ASN A 63 -17.46 10.28 12.41
CA ASN A 63 -16.95 10.00 11.08
C ASN A 63 -17.72 8.85 10.36
N ALA A 64 -18.14 7.84 11.11
CA ALA A 64 -19.00 6.79 10.58
C ALA A 64 -20.34 7.33 10.09
N LYS A 65 -21.02 8.16 10.91
CA LYS A 65 -22.30 8.81 10.54
C LYS A 65 -22.16 9.71 9.31
N GLU A 66 -21.02 10.32 9.12
CA GLU A 66 -20.71 11.20 7.99
C GLU A 66 -20.29 10.43 6.72
N GLY A 67 -20.32 9.09 6.75
CA GLY A 67 -20.14 8.24 5.57
C GLY A 67 -18.72 7.77 5.31
N SER A 68 -17.83 7.83 6.30
CA SER A 68 -16.52 7.16 6.20
C SER A 68 -16.67 5.65 6.18
N ASP A 69 -15.93 4.95 5.31
CA ASP A 69 -15.91 3.49 5.23
C ASP A 69 -14.94 2.86 6.23
N GLY A 70 -14.07 3.67 6.83
CA GLY A 70 -13.09 3.23 7.79
C GLY A 70 -12.23 4.37 8.35
N ILE A 71 -11.29 3.99 9.20
CA ILE A 71 -10.39 4.95 9.87
C ILE A 71 -8.93 4.59 9.57
N LYS A 72 -8.16 5.60 9.18
CA LYS A 72 -6.70 5.53 9.04
C LYS A 72 -6.01 6.16 10.24
N PHE A 73 -5.17 5.39 10.90
CA PHE A 73 -4.35 5.83 12.03
C PHE A 73 -2.90 6.08 11.60
N PHE A 74 -2.27 7.11 12.19
CA PHE A 74 -0.82 7.33 12.13
C PHE A 74 -0.15 7.13 13.48
N GLY A 75 -0.84 7.49 14.56
CA GLY A 75 -0.39 7.35 15.93
C GLY A 75 -1.10 8.35 16.83
N ALA A 76 -1.25 7.97 18.10
CA ALA A 76 -1.74 8.78 19.19
C ALA A 76 -1.25 8.15 20.52
N PRO A 77 -1.48 8.74 21.69
CA PRO A 77 -1.26 8.08 22.96
C PRO A 77 -1.95 6.71 23.02
N PRO A 78 -1.32 5.68 23.63
CA PRO A 78 -1.81 4.29 23.61
C PRO A 78 -3.29 4.14 23.98
N GLU A 79 -3.74 4.80 25.05
CA GLU A 79 -5.12 4.75 25.55
C GLU A 79 -6.14 5.34 24.58
N ILE A 80 -5.72 6.35 23.82
CA ILE A 80 -6.54 6.99 22.78
C ILE A 80 -6.61 6.11 21.55
N MET A 81 -5.47 5.54 21.11
CA MET A 81 -5.40 4.56 20.01
C MET A 81 -6.29 3.36 20.30
N GLU A 82 -6.14 2.78 21.47
CA GLU A 82 -6.91 1.60 21.88
C GLU A 82 -8.41 1.88 21.88
N ALA A 83 -8.83 3.00 22.47
CA ALA A 83 -10.24 3.38 22.54
C ALA A 83 -10.85 3.60 21.14
N ALA A 84 -10.13 4.28 20.27
CA ALA A 84 -10.57 4.53 18.89
C ALA A 84 -10.66 3.25 18.07
N ILE A 85 -9.66 2.37 18.12
CA ILE A 85 -9.64 1.11 17.37
C ILE A 85 -10.75 0.18 17.87
N LYS A 86 -10.92 0.04 19.18
CA LYS A 86 -12.00 -0.78 19.78
C LYS A 86 -13.38 -0.27 19.39
N GLU A 87 -13.60 1.05 19.43
CA GLU A 87 -14.88 1.64 19.00
C GLU A 87 -15.13 1.43 17.51
N ASN A 88 -14.10 1.60 16.68
CA ASN A 88 -14.17 1.36 15.23
C ASN A 88 -14.60 -0.11 14.94
N LYS A 89 -13.97 -1.08 15.61
CA LYS A 89 -14.35 -2.50 15.52
C LYS A 89 -15.78 -2.74 15.98
N LYS A 90 -16.18 -2.14 17.10
CA LYS A 90 -17.53 -2.29 17.69
C LYS A 90 -18.64 -1.84 16.74
N ILE A 91 -18.41 -0.76 15.97
CA ILE A 91 -19.39 -0.25 15.00
C ILE A 91 -19.26 -0.88 13.60
N GLY A 92 -18.38 -1.89 13.44
CA GLY A 92 -18.21 -2.67 12.22
C GLY A 92 -17.45 -1.98 11.10
N LEU A 93 -16.74 -0.89 11.36
CA LEU A 93 -15.88 -0.26 10.36
C LEU A 93 -14.53 -0.94 10.25
N ARG A 94 -13.95 -0.90 9.06
CA ARG A 94 -12.56 -1.31 8.82
C ARG A 94 -11.58 -0.23 9.29
N SER A 95 -10.37 -0.64 9.60
CA SER A 95 -9.32 0.30 10.03
C SER A 95 -7.95 -0.12 9.51
N THR A 96 -7.08 0.86 9.33
CA THR A 96 -5.70 0.63 8.95
C THR A 96 -4.77 1.62 9.64
N ALA A 97 -3.50 1.29 9.76
CA ALA A 97 -2.49 2.19 10.32
C ALA A 97 -1.22 2.23 9.49
N HIS A 98 -0.73 3.45 9.26
CA HIS A 98 0.68 3.72 9.07
C HIS A 98 1.25 4.04 10.46
N HIS A 99 1.90 3.08 11.09
CA HIS A 99 2.45 3.30 12.43
C HIS A 99 3.59 4.32 12.36
N ALA A 100 3.38 5.52 12.90
CA ALA A 100 4.39 6.56 12.86
C ALA A 100 5.64 6.15 13.65
N GLN A 101 6.82 6.26 13.04
CA GLN A 101 8.10 5.79 13.58
C GLN A 101 8.40 6.22 15.00
N LEU A 102 7.95 7.42 15.41
CA LEU A 102 8.15 7.92 16.77
C LEU A 102 7.19 7.33 17.82
N ASN A 103 6.13 6.67 17.38
CA ASN A 103 5.09 6.14 18.27
C ASN A 103 5.20 4.62 18.49
N VAL A 104 5.89 3.90 17.60
CA VAL A 104 5.94 2.43 17.59
C VAL A 104 6.60 1.80 18.81
N VAL A 105 7.43 2.54 19.53
CA VAL A 105 8.01 2.11 20.82
C VAL A 105 6.93 1.94 21.89
N LYS A 106 5.91 2.80 21.88
CA LYS A 106 4.80 2.79 22.85
C LYS A 106 3.61 1.97 22.35
N TRP A 107 3.43 1.91 21.04
CA TRP A 107 2.29 1.26 20.39
C TRP A 107 2.69 0.74 19.00
N ASN A 108 3.07 -0.53 18.93
CA ASN A 108 3.47 -1.19 17.69
C ASN A 108 2.31 -1.96 17.04
N VAL A 109 2.61 -2.75 16.03
CA VAL A 109 1.61 -3.51 15.27
C VAL A 109 0.82 -4.50 16.13
N LEU A 110 1.47 -5.20 17.09
CA LEU A 110 0.78 -6.14 17.97
C LEU A 110 -0.24 -5.45 18.88
N ASN A 111 0.10 -4.28 19.42
CA ASN A 111 -0.84 -3.50 20.21
C ASN A 111 -2.08 -3.14 19.39
N SER A 112 -1.87 -2.69 18.16
CA SER A 112 -2.96 -2.34 17.23
C SER A 112 -3.81 -3.54 16.85
N ALA A 113 -3.19 -4.68 16.50
CA ALA A 113 -3.89 -5.90 16.13
C ALA A 113 -4.73 -6.45 17.30
N ARG A 114 -4.16 -6.50 18.52
CA ARG A 114 -4.87 -6.89 19.75
C ARG A 114 -6.07 -5.99 20.06
N ALA A 115 -5.95 -4.69 19.78
CA ALA A 115 -7.06 -3.75 19.92
C ALA A 115 -8.15 -3.95 18.86
N GLY A 116 -7.85 -4.65 17.75
CA GLY A 116 -8.79 -4.97 16.68
C GLY A 116 -8.62 -4.14 15.41
N LEU A 117 -7.43 -3.57 15.18
CA LEU A 117 -7.07 -2.97 13.90
C LEU A 117 -7.13 -4.06 12.81
N THR A 118 -7.75 -3.76 11.66
CA THR A 118 -7.94 -4.77 10.61
C THR A 118 -6.74 -4.93 9.68
N SER A 119 -5.98 -3.86 9.45
CA SER A 119 -4.82 -3.91 8.56
C SER A 119 -3.76 -2.87 8.90
N MET A 120 -2.58 -3.05 8.36
CA MET A 120 -1.53 -2.03 8.36
C MET A 120 -1.05 -1.71 6.96
N GLU A 121 -0.49 -0.52 6.81
CA GLU A 121 0.26 -0.08 5.63
C GLU A 121 1.76 -0.17 5.90
N HIS A 122 2.54 -0.44 4.83
CA HIS A 122 4.01 -0.46 4.90
C HIS A 122 4.53 -1.53 5.89
N TRP A 123 5.43 -1.14 6.80
CA TRP A 123 6.12 -2.07 7.68
C TRP A 123 6.48 -1.49 9.06
N TYR A 124 6.33 -0.19 9.29
CA TYR A 124 6.65 0.42 10.58
C TYR A 124 5.81 -0.20 11.70
N GLY A 125 6.47 -0.55 12.78
CA GLY A 125 5.86 -1.28 13.89
C GLY A 125 6.01 -2.80 13.80
N LEU A 126 6.36 -3.37 12.63
CA LEU A 126 6.70 -4.79 12.50
C LEU A 126 8.10 -5.11 13.05
N PRO A 127 9.19 -4.45 12.61
CA PRO A 127 10.51 -4.68 13.20
C PRO A 127 10.51 -4.44 14.70
N GLU A 128 9.82 -3.40 15.17
CA GLU A 128 9.74 -3.07 16.59
C GLU A 128 8.98 -4.14 17.41
N ALA A 129 7.98 -4.79 16.83
CA ALA A 129 7.31 -5.94 17.44
C ALA A 129 8.23 -7.19 17.48
N LEU A 130 9.18 -7.25 16.56
CA LEU A 130 10.17 -8.32 16.44
C LEU A 130 11.47 -8.06 17.23
N PHE A 131 11.59 -6.94 17.95
CA PHE A 131 12.77 -6.70 18.78
C PHE A 131 12.86 -7.72 19.91
N ASN A 132 13.99 -8.42 20.02
CA ASN A 132 14.19 -9.47 21.02
C ASN A 132 14.94 -8.96 22.26
N ASN A 133 16.00 -8.17 22.03
CA ASN A 133 16.91 -7.72 23.10
C ASN A 133 16.84 -6.21 23.34
N ARG A 134 15.82 -5.54 22.84
CA ARG A 134 15.60 -4.11 22.94
C ARG A 134 14.13 -3.76 22.86
N ILE A 135 13.80 -2.54 23.29
CA ILE A 135 12.43 -2.00 23.22
C ILE A 135 12.38 -0.71 22.39
N ILE A 136 13.53 -0.15 22.04
CA ILE A 136 13.63 1.07 21.23
C ILE A 136 14.55 0.85 20.03
N GLN A 137 14.33 1.62 18.96
CA GLN A 137 15.20 1.65 17.79
C GLN A 137 16.60 2.15 18.16
N ASN A 138 17.61 1.60 17.51
CA ASN A 138 18.99 2.03 17.67
C ASN A 138 19.31 3.20 16.72
N TYR A 139 18.69 4.35 16.98
CA TYR A 139 19.00 5.58 16.25
C TYR A 139 20.24 6.27 16.81
N PRO A 140 21.05 6.95 15.97
CA PRO A 140 22.21 7.68 16.43
C PRO A 140 21.79 8.87 17.32
N PRO A 141 22.66 9.34 18.24
CA PRO A 141 22.32 10.43 19.16
C PRO A 141 21.92 11.75 18.49
N ASN A 142 22.39 11.98 17.27
CA ASN A 142 22.06 13.17 16.47
C ASN A 142 20.87 12.94 15.51
N TYR A 143 20.09 11.89 15.70
CA TYR A 143 18.95 11.57 14.84
C TYR A 143 17.96 12.74 14.75
N ASN A 144 17.63 13.13 13.51
CA ASN A 144 16.72 14.21 13.23
C ASN A 144 15.55 13.71 12.36
N TYR A 145 14.41 13.45 13.00
CA TYR A 145 13.19 12.99 12.34
C TYR A 145 12.63 13.99 11.31
N GLN A 146 12.91 15.29 11.47
CA GLN A 146 12.45 16.33 10.53
C GLN A 146 13.29 16.41 9.26
N ASN A 147 14.47 15.80 9.25
CA ASN A 147 15.28 15.65 8.05
C ASN A 147 14.89 14.33 7.38
N GLU A 148 14.15 14.39 6.28
CA GLU A 148 13.65 13.21 5.57
C GLU A 148 14.77 12.27 5.12
N GLN A 149 15.93 12.80 4.72
CA GLN A 149 17.06 11.97 4.33
C GLN A 149 17.63 11.17 5.51
N HIS A 150 17.83 11.82 6.66
CA HIS A 150 18.30 11.16 7.87
C HIS A 150 17.25 10.18 8.43
N ARG A 151 15.97 10.58 8.38
CA ARG A 151 14.85 9.75 8.80
C ARG A 151 14.79 8.43 8.04
N PHE A 152 14.89 8.47 6.72
CA PHE A 152 14.79 7.28 5.88
C PHE A 152 16.12 6.51 5.79
N GLU A 153 17.26 7.16 5.98
CA GLU A 153 18.53 6.46 6.17
C GLU A 153 18.46 5.50 7.35
N GLU A 154 17.99 5.97 8.50
CA GLU A 154 17.85 5.14 9.70
C GLU A 154 16.70 4.13 9.60
N ALA A 155 15.64 4.46 8.87
CA ALA A 155 14.57 3.52 8.59
C ALA A 155 15.07 2.27 7.83
N GLY A 156 16.00 2.44 6.89
CA GLY A 156 16.62 1.34 6.15
C GLY A 156 17.40 0.33 6.99
N LYS A 157 17.64 0.65 8.27
CA LYS A 157 18.38 -0.21 9.21
C LYS A 157 17.47 -0.93 10.24
N LEU A 158 16.15 -0.76 10.17
CA LEU A 158 15.25 -1.24 11.23
C LEU A 158 15.04 -2.75 11.19
N TRP A 159 14.87 -3.34 10.02
CA TRP A 159 14.71 -4.79 9.91
C TRP A 159 15.96 -5.58 10.36
N ALA A 160 17.14 -5.02 10.21
CA ALA A 160 18.37 -5.61 10.74
C ALA A 160 18.45 -5.59 12.28
N GLN A 161 17.53 -4.90 12.96
CA GLN A 161 17.43 -4.87 14.42
C GLN A 161 16.38 -5.86 14.95
N ALA A 162 15.57 -6.46 14.08
CA ALA A 162 14.58 -7.46 14.42
C ALA A 162 15.22 -8.79 14.83
N ALA A 163 14.43 -9.67 15.43
CA ALA A 163 14.83 -11.05 15.67
C ALA A 163 15.20 -11.73 14.34
N GLU A 164 16.13 -12.69 14.42
CA GLU A 164 16.52 -13.47 13.24
C GLU A 164 15.30 -14.15 12.61
N PRO A 165 15.21 -14.19 11.26
CA PRO A 165 14.17 -14.92 10.58
C PRO A 165 14.05 -16.36 11.08
N PHE A 166 12.81 -16.83 11.24
CA PHE A 166 12.45 -18.17 11.70
C PHE A 166 12.80 -18.49 13.16
N SER A 167 13.31 -17.53 13.94
CA SER A 167 13.48 -17.70 15.39
C SER A 167 12.11 -17.80 16.10
N ASP A 168 12.11 -18.30 17.34
CA ASP A 168 10.87 -18.45 18.11
C ASP A 168 10.11 -17.14 18.27
N HIS A 169 10.83 -16.03 18.54
CA HIS A 169 10.18 -14.73 18.67
C HIS A 169 9.58 -14.22 17.34
N TRP A 170 10.30 -14.40 16.24
CA TRP A 170 9.81 -14.11 14.88
C TRP A 170 8.53 -14.90 14.58
N ASN A 171 8.55 -16.19 14.87
CA ASN A 171 7.41 -17.07 14.64
C ASN A 171 6.21 -16.70 15.52
N ASN A 172 6.43 -16.44 16.80
CA ASN A 172 5.37 -16.09 17.75
C ASN A 172 4.65 -14.79 17.35
N VAL A 173 5.39 -13.75 16.95
CA VAL A 173 4.79 -12.49 16.45
C VAL A 173 3.94 -12.72 15.21
N MET A 174 4.44 -13.52 14.28
CA MET A 174 3.74 -13.85 13.03
C MET A 174 2.46 -14.65 13.31
N ASP A 175 2.55 -15.70 14.11
CA ASP A 175 1.42 -16.56 14.45
C ASP A 175 0.33 -15.78 15.21
N GLU A 176 0.73 -14.84 16.08
CA GLU A 176 -0.22 -13.98 16.75
C GLU A 176 -0.96 -13.05 15.78
N LEU A 177 -0.26 -12.40 14.85
CA LEU A 177 -0.89 -11.56 13.84
C LEU A 177 -1.88 -12.35 12.98
N ILE A 178 -1.52 -13.58 12.59
CA ILE A 178 -2.39 -14.47 11.82
C ILE A 178 -3.62 -14.84 12.64
N SER A 179 -3.45 -15.22 13.91
CA SER A 179 -4.55 -15.58 14.82
C SER A 179 -5.56 -14.44 15.03
N LEU A 180 -5.13 -13.21 14.89
CA LEU A 180 -5.94 -11.99 14.99
C LEU A 180 -6.60 -11.57 13.66
N ASP A 181 -6.49 -12.39 12.60
CA ASP A 181 -6.99 -12.09 11.24
C ASP A 181 -6.46 -10.75 10.70
N PHE A 182 -5.19 -10.47 10.99
CA PHE A 182 -4.57 -9.19 10.64
C PHE A 182 -4.07 -9.19 9.19
N THR A 183 -4.32 -8.10 8.47
CA THR A 183 -3.89 -7.95 7.06
C THR A 183 -2.69 -7.01 6.96
N ILE A 184 -1.73 -7.35 6.09
CA ILE A 184 -0.60 -6.49 5.74
C ILE A 184 -0.78 -5.99 4.31
N SER A 185 -0.76 -4.66 4.13
CA SER A 185 -0.69 -3.97 2.84
C SER A 185 0.72 -3.38 2.70
N PRO A 186 1.70 -4.12 2.17
CA PRO A 186 3.11 -3.77 2.34
C PRO A 186 3.53 -2.53 1.57
N THR A 187 2.95 -2.26 0.41
CA THR A 187 3.38 -1.15 -0.46
C THR A 187 4.90 -1.13 -0.68
N LEU A 188 5.45 -2.27 -1.06
CA LEU A 188 6.88 -2.44 -1.32
C LEU A 188 7.40 -1.40 -2.32
N ASN A 189 6.59 -1.08 -3.32
CA ASN A 189 6.96 -0.14 -4.37
C ASN A 189 7.31 1.25 -3.84
N ILE A 190 6.66 1.74 -2.75
CA ILE A 190 6.86 3.13 -2.30
C ILE A 190 8.29 3.41 -1.81
N TYR A 191 8.95 2.40 -1.27
CA TYR A 191 10.35 2.52 -0.82
C TYR A 191 11.37 1.98 -1.83
N GLU A 192 10.95 1.53 -3.01
CA GLU A 192 11.86 0.93 -3.99
C GLU A 192 12.99 1.88 -4.40
N ALA A 193 12.71 3.18 -4.53
CA ALA A 193 13.72 4.19 -4.82
C ALA A 193 14.83 4.27 -3.76
N SER A 194 14.57 3.84 -2.53
CA SER A 194 15.57 3.79 -1.47
C SER A 194 16.65 2.72 -1.71
N ARG A 195 16.32 1.64 -2.41
CA ARG A 195 17.25 0.57 -2.78
C ARG A 195 17.75 0.67 -4.22
N ASP A 196 16.99 1.32 -5.10
CA ASP A 196 17.31 1.49 -6.52
C ASP A 196 16.67 2.77 -7.07
N LEU A 197 17.30 3.91 -6.76
CA LEU A 197 16.84 5.22 -7.21
C LEU A 197 16.80 5.34 -8.75
N HIS A 198 17.82 4.80 -9.42
CA HIS A 198 17.91 4.93 -10.88
C HIS A 198 16.77 4.23 -11.59
N ARG A 199 16.38 3.05 -11.13
CA ARG A 199 15.26 2.30 -11.67
C ARG A 199 13.94 3.05 -11.49
N ALA A 200 13.66 3.49 -10.26
CA ALA A 200 12.42 4.20 -9.96
C ALA A 200 12.29 5.50 -10.76
N ARG A 201 13.37 6.30 -10.83
CA ARG A 201 13.39 7.59 -11.52
C ARG A 201 13.34 7.47 -13.04
N ARG A 202 13.83 6.37 -13.63
CA ARG A 202 13.92 6.14 -15.07
C ARG A 202 12.86 5.16 -15.60
N ALA A 203 11.81 4.92 -14.84
CA ALA A 203 10.72 4.09 -15.32
C ALA A 203 10.12 4.68 -16.59
N GLU A 204 9.93 3.84 -17.61
CA GLU A 204 9.58 4.23 -18.99
C GLU A 204 8.29 5.04 -19.12
N TRP A 205 7.40 4.93 -18.15
CA TRP A 205 6.12 5.66 -18.16
C TRP A 205 6.21 7.11 -17.71
N HIS A 206 7.34 7.52 -17.13
CA HIS A 206 7.45 8.88 -16.60
C HIS A 206 7.36 9.95 -17.68
N ASP A 207 7.97 9.74 -18.83
CA ASP A 207 8.01 10.72 -19.92
C ASP A 207 6.59 11.02 -20.47
N ASP A 208 5.75 9.99 -20.50
CA ASP A 208 4.42 10.07 -21.09
C ASP A 208 3.29 10.41 -20.09
N TYR A 209 3.45 10.06 -18.80
CA TYR A 209 2.31 10.07 -17.86
C TYR A 209 2.54 10.81 -16.55
N THR A 210 3.77 11.20 -16.22
CA THR A 210 4.05 11.92 -14.97
C THR A 210 3.89 13.42 -15.15
N LEU A 211 2.90 14.01 -14.49
CA LEU A 211 2.64 15.45 -14.56
C LEU A 211 3.83 16.28 -14.07
N PRO A 212 4.06 17.46 -14.65
CA PRO A 212 5.11 18.38 -14.20
C PRO A 212 5.03 18.75 -12.71
N SER A 213 3.83 18.81 -12.15
CA SER A 213 3.62 19.06 -10.72
C SER A 213 4.17 17.93 -9.82
N LEU A 214 4.05 16.67 -10.26
CA LEU A 214 4.65 15.53 -9.56
C LEU A 214 6.17 15.55 -9.69
N TRP A 215 6.72 15.90 -10.84
CA TRP A 215 8.16 16.09 -11.00
C TRP A 215 8.69 17.19 -10.08
N GLY A 216 7.94 18.29 -9.92
CA GLY A 216 8.26 19.36 -8.97
C GLY A 216 8.27 18.84 -7.52
N PHE A 217 7.32 17.97 -7.16
CA PHE A 217 7.28 17.32 -5.84
C PHE A 217 8.45 16.35 -5.62
N TYR A 218 8.92 15.68 -6.67
CA TYR A 218 10.09 14.80 -6.63
C TYR A 218 11.43 15.54 -6.65
N ALA A 219 11.43 16.88 -6.69
CA ALA A 219 12.66 17.65 -6.65
C ALA A 219 13.44 17.43 -5.34
N PRO A 220 14.78 17.36 -5.39
CA PRO A 220 15.61 17.13 -4.21
C PRO A 220 15.38 18.14 -3.10
N SER A 221 15.12 17.66 -1.90
CA SER A 221 14.94 18.51 -0.72
C SER A 221 15.20 17.71 0.56
N ARG A 222 15.72 18.36 1.60
CA ARG A 222 15.89 17.74 2.92
C ARG A 222 14.58 17.49 3.64
N ILE A 223 13.53 18.22 3.28
CA ILE A 223 12.19 18.17 3.91
C ILE A 223 11.12 17.60 2.99
N SER A 224 11.45 17.29 1.72
CA SER A 224 10.50 16.73 0.79
C SER A 224 10.34 15.23 1.00
N HIS A 225 9.11 14.82 1.26
CA HIS A 225 8.73 13.41 1.28
C HIS A 225 8.73 12.77 -0.12
N GLY A 226 8.80 13.57 -1.16
CA GLY A 226 8.86 13.11 -2.56
C GLY A 226 10.25 12.71 -3.04
N SER A 227 11.32 13.13 -2.34
CA SER A 227 12.69 12.84 -2.75
C SER A 227 13.67 13.11 -1.59
N TYR A 228 14.32 12.09 -1.07
CA TYR A 228 15.19 12.16 0.12
C TYR A 228 16.53 11.46 -0.04
N TRP A 229 16.95 11.07 -1.28
CA TRP A 229 18.15 10.25 -1.51
C TRP A 229 19.42 11.02 -1.88
N HIS A 230 19.35 12.31 -2.04
CA HIS A 230 20.39 13.08 -2.74
C HIS A 230 21.73 13.20 -2.00
N TYR A 231 21.74 12.92 -0.70
CA TYR A 231 22.95 12.86 0.11
C TYR A 231 23.36 11.45 0.49
N TRP A 232 22.68 10.45 -0.07
CA TRP A 232 22.99 9.06 0.20
C TRP A 232 24.13 8.55 -0.68
N GLY A 233 24.91 7.62 -0.12
CA GLY A 233 25.93 6.86 -0.80
C GLY A 233 25.57 5.37 -0.86
N THR A 234 26.56 4.56 -1.20
CA THR A 234 26.41 3.10 -1.32
C THR A 234 25.95 2.44 -0.03
N GLU A 235 26.38 2.96 1.12
CA GLU A 235 26.03 2.38 2.43
C GLU A 235 24.51 2.39 2.67
N GLN A 236 23.83 3.49 2.38
CA GLN A 236 22.41 3.63 2.55
C GLN A 236 21.64 2.71 1.59
N GLU A 237 22.06 2.62 0.34
CA GLU A 237 21.46 1.71 -0.63
C GLU A 237 21.63 0.23 -0.23
N VAL A 238 22.80 -0.15 0.28
CA VAL A 238 23.04 -1.52 0.77
C VAL A 238 22.17 -1.82 1.99
N ALA A 239 22.06 -0.89 2.93
CA ALA A 239 21.17 -1.05 4.09
C ALA A 239 19.71 -1.23 3.66
N TRP A 240 19.22 -0.48 2.67
CA TRP A 240 17.88 -0.63 2.14
C TRP A 240 17.67 -1.94 1.37
N LYS A 241 18.67 -2.45 0.65
CA LYS A 241 18.59 -3.78 0.02
C LYS A 241 18.45 -4.88 1.06
N GLU A 242 19.20 -4.81 2.15
CA GLU A 242 19.08 -5.76 3.26
C GLU A 242 17.74 -5.62 3.99
N ASN A 243 17.28 -4.38 4.22
CA ASN A 243 15.96 -4.10 4.78
C ASN A 243 14.85 -4.76 3.95
N TYR A 244 14.91 -4.65 2.63
CA TYR A 244 13.97 -5.31 1.70
C TYR A 244 14.06 -6.83 1.76
N ARG A 245 15.26 -7.38 1.84
CA ARG A 245 15.45 -8.83 1.92
C ARG A 245 14.74 -9.41 3.14
N LEU A 246 14.92 -8.82 4.31
CA LEU A 246 14.28 -9.27 5.55
C LEU A 246 12.76 -9.04 5.52
N TRP A 247 12.32 -7.91 5.05
CA TRP A 247 10.90 -7.60 4.90
C TRP A 247 10.18 -8.57 3.94
N MET A 248 10.78 -8.86 2.80
CA MET A 248 10.24 -9.84 1.84
C MET A 248 10.21 -11.25 2.40
N ILE A 249 11.21 -11.67 3.19
CA ILE A 249 11.19 -12.96 3.90
C ILE A 249 9.99 -13.00 4.85
N PHE A 250 9.77 -11.93 5.64
CA PHE A 250 8.63 -11.85 6.55
C PHE A 250 7.29 -11.98 5.81
N LEU A 251 7.12 -11.23 4.74
CA LEU A 251 5.88 -11.25 3.96
C LEU A 251 5.58 -12.62 3.35
N ASN A 252 6.60 -13.26 2.77
CA ASN A 252 6.44 -14.58 2.17
C ASN A 252 6.11 -15.64 3.21
N GLU A 253 6.78 -15.63 4.34
CA GLU A 253 6.52 -16.57 5.43
C GLU A 253 5.14 -16.32 6.06
N PHE A 254 4.75 -15.06 6.28
CA PHE A 254 3.43 -14.67 6.77
C PHE A 254 2.33 -15.22 5.85
N LYS A 255 2.46 -15.04 4.55
CA LYS A 255 1.55 -15.59 3.54
C LYS A 255 1.55 -17.13 3.55
N ASN A 256 2.71 -17.78 3.63
CA ASN A 256 2.83 -19.24 3.64
C ASN A 256 2.14 -19.90 4.84
N ARG A 257 2.05 -19.19 5.96
CA ARG A 257 1.33 -19.63 7.17
C ARG A 257 -0.16 -19.27 7.18
N GLY A 258 -0.68 -18.69 6.09
CA GLY A 258 -2.09 -18.31 5.96
C GLY A 258 -2.40 -16.86 6.35
N GLY A 259 -1.38 -16.03 6.58
CA GLY A 259 -1.55 -14.59 6.79
C GLY A 259 -2.01 -13.89 5.53
N ARG A 260 -2.87 -12.88 5.68
CA ARG A 260 -3.43 -12.13 4.55
C ARG A 260 -2.51 -10.98 4.17
N VAL A 261 -1.99 -11.02 2.93
CA VAL A 261 -1.29 -9.91 2.29
C VAL A 261 -2.14 -9.37 1.15
N THR A 262 -2.29 -8.04 1.07
CA THR A 262 -3.03 -7.38 -0.01
C THR A 262 -2.14 -6.39 -0.75
N VAL A 263 -2.53 -6.02 -1.96
CA VAL A 263 -1.78 -5.08 -2.79
C VAL A 263 -2.19 -3.64 -2.47
N GLY A 264 -1.20 -2.79 -2.26
CA GLY A 264 -1.34 -1.34 -2.16
C GLY A 264 -0.14 -0.66 -2.81
N SER A 265 -0.30 0.55 -3.33
CA SER A 265 0.79 1.22 -4.06
C SER A 265 1.23 2.54 -3.45
N ASP A 266 0.41 3.16 -2.60
CA ASP A 266 0.67 4.49 -2.02
C ASP A 266 1.18 5.52 -3.06
N SER A 267 0.57 5.48 -4.26
CA SER A 267 1.02 6.24 -5.43
C SER A 267 0.90 7.75 -5.25
N GLY A 268 1.73 8.51 -5.96
CA GLY A 268 1.81 9.97 -5.88
C GLY A 268 3.03 10.45 -5.09
N PHE A 269 3.81 9.53 -4.53
CA PHE A 269 5.07 9.78 -3.81
C PHE A 269 6.22 9.04 -4.48
N ILE A 270 7.45 9.51 -4.27
CA ILE A 270 8.69 8.75 -4.44
C ILE A 270 8.77 8.03 -5.81
N TYR A 271 8.49 8.76 -6.89
CA TYR A 271 8.46 8.25 -8.27
C TYR A 271 7.41 7.15 -8.54
N GLN A 272 6.41 6.99 -7.68
CA GLN A 272 5.35 6.00 -7.86
C GLN A 272 4.12 6.63 -8.52
N LEU A 273 3.82 6.22 -9.75
CA LEU A 273 2.71 6.76 -10.54
C LEU A 273 1.47 5.88 -10.44
N TYR A 274 0.31 6.52 -10.40
CA TYR A 274 -1.00 5.88 -10.34
C TYR A 274 -1.18 4.81 -11.43
N GLY A 275 -1.65 3.63 -11.06
CA GLY A 275 -1.81 2.48 -11.95
C GLY A 275 -0.51 1.71 -12.18
N PHE A 276 0.54 2.35 -12.67
CA PHE A 276 1.84 1.72 -12.91
C PHE A 276 2.47 1.15 -11.64
N ALA A 277 2.47 1.92 -10.57
CA ALA A 277 3.00 1.47 -9.28
C ALA A 277 2.25 0.26 -8.69
N TYR A 278 0.96 0.12 -9.00
CA TYR A 278 0.20 -1.06 -8.62
C TYR A 278 0.75 -2.34 -9.28
N VAL A 279 1.01 -2.30 -10.59
CA VAL A 279 1.61 -3.45 -11.29
C VAL A 279 3.02 -3.71 -10.77
N ARG A 280 3.77 -2.65 -10.45
CA ARG A 280 5.10 -2.79 -9.85
C ARG A 280 5.03 -3.49 -8.48
N GLU A 281 4.02 -3.23 -7.68
CA GLU A 281 3.81 -3.94 -6.41
C GLU A 281 3.59 -5.44 -6.64
N LEU A 282 2.86 -5.84 -7.70
CA LEU A 282 2.69 -7.24 -8.07
C LEU A 282 4.04 -7.91 -8.39
N GLU A 283 4.91 -7.23 -9.13
CA GLU A 283 6.26 -7.73 -9.42
C GLU A 283 7.10 -7.88 -8.15
N LEU A 284 6.97 -6.94 -7.19
CA LEU A 284 7.71 -6.98 -5.92
C LEU A 284 7.20 -8.09 -4.99
N LEU A 285 5.91 -8.36 -4.96
CA LEU A 285 5.39 -9.55 -4.27
C LEU A 285 5.92 -10.85 -4.91
N ARG A 286 6.04 -10.88 -6.24
CA ARG A 286 6.67 -12.01 -6.94
C ARG A 286 8.15 -12.14 -6.58
N GLU A 287 8.87 -11.02 -6.48
CA GLU A 287 10.27 -11.00 -5.99
C GLU A 287 10.37 -11.51 -4.55
N ALA A 288 9.39 -11.19 -3.71
CA ALA A 288 9.30 -11.68 -2.32
C ALA A 288 9.04 -13.20 -2.21
N GLY A 289 8.74 -13.90 -3.31
CA GLY A 289 8.55 -15.35 -3.33
C GLY A 289 7.09 -15.82 -3.50
N PHE A 290 6.15 -14.92 -3.66
CA PHE A 290 4.75 -15.30 -3.95
C PHE A 290 4.65 -15.98 -5.32
N HIS A 291 3.86 -17.05 -5.44
CA HIS A 291 3.51 -17.60 -6.73
C HIS A 291 2.62 -16.64 -7.53
N PRO A 292 2.63 -16.65 -8.88
CA PRO A 292 1.83 -15.71 -9.67
C PRO A 292 0.35 -15.69 -9.29
N LEU A 293 -0.24 -16.85 -9.00
CA LEU A 293 -1.65 -16.93 -8.60
C LEU A 293 -1.89 -16.32 -7.21
N GLU A 294 -0.95 -16.46 -6.26
CA GLU A 294 -1.01 -15.82 -4.95
C GLU A 294 -0.90 -14.29 -5.05
N VAL A 295 -0.09 -13.80 -6.00
CA VAL A 295 -0.02 -12.36 -6.31
C VAL A 295 -1.37 -11.86 -6.81
N ILE A 296 -2.02 -12.58 -7.74
CA ILE A 296 -3.35 -12.22 -8.23
C ILE A 296 -4.39 -12.28 -7.10
N GLN A 297 -4.34 -13.29 -6.23
CA GLN A 297 -5.22 -13.37 -5.07
C GLN A 297 -5.02 -12.18 -4.12
N SER A 298 -3.78 -11.77 -3.86
CA SER A 298 -3.45 -10.57 -3.05
C SER A 298 -4.02 -9.29 -3.66
N ALA A 299 -4.08 -9.23 -5.00
CA ALA A 299 -4.58 -8.11 -5.78
C ALA A 299 -6.11 -8.08 -5.94
N THR A 300 -6.81 -9.14 -5.56
CA THR A 300 -8.25 -9.32 -5.80
C THR A 300 -8.99 -9.72 -4.52
N LEU A 301 -9.08 -11.01 -4.23
CA LEU A 301 -9.87 -11.54 -3.10
C LEU A 301 -9.38 -11.00 -1.75
N ASN A 302 -8.07 -11.01 -1.49
CA ASN A 302 -7.52 -10.52 -0.23
C ASN A 302 -7.82 -9.02 0.00
N GLY A 303 -7.82 -8.21 -1.08
CA GLY A 303 -8.24 -6.81 -1.01
C GLY A 303 -9.70 -6.66 -0.65
N ALA A 304 -10.57 -7.49 -1.24
CA ALA A 304 -12.00 -7.50 -0.94
C ALA A 304 -12.28 -7.93 0.51
N GLU A 305 -11.62 -8.98 1.00
CA GLU A 305 -11.71 -9.44 2.39
C GLU A 305 -11.22 -8.36 3.38
N THR A 306 -10.12 -7.69 3.05
CA THR A 306 -9.59 -6.57 3.86
C THR A 306 -10.63 -5.46 4.03
N LEU A 307 -11.42 -5.20 3.01
CA LEU A 307 -12.52 -4.23 3.04
C LEU A 307 -13.84 -4.81 3.59
N GLY A 308 -13.96 -6.14 3.73
CA GLY A 308 -15.20 -6.81 4.13
C GLY A 308 -16.27 -6.81 3.05
N ILE A 309 -15.86 -6.85 1.79
CA ILE A 309 -16.75 -6.81 0.61
C ILE A 309 -16.59 -8.03 -0.29
N GLU A 310 -15.95 -9.07 0.17
CA GLU A 310 -15.68 -10.31 -0.57
C GLU A 310 -16.95 -11.01 -1.08
N LYS A 311 -18.09 -10.72 -0.47
CA LYS A 311 -19.41 -11.20 -0.93
C LYS A 311 -19.87 -10.52 -2.22
N PHE A 312 -19.30 -9.36 -2.54
CA PHE A 312 -19.73 -8.53 -3.67
C PHE A 312 -18.71 -8.49 -4.81
N THR A 313 -17.43 -8.65 -4.52
CA THR A 313 -16.33 -8.55 -5.51
C THR A 313 -15.09 -9.34 -5.05
N GLY A 314 -14.02 -9.33 -5.84
CA GLY A 314 -12.74 -9.97 -5.53
C GLY A 314 -12.58 -11.37 -6.10
N SER A 315 -13.64 -12.00 -6.59
CA SER A 315 -13.61 -13.28 -7.32
C SER A 315 -14.69 -13.30 -8.40
N VAL A 316 -14.52 -14.18 -9.38
CA VAL A 316 -15.47 -14.36 -10.49
C VAL A 316 -16.49 -15.44 -10.08
N GLU A 317 -17.64 -15.00 -9.59
CA GLU A 317 -18.71 -15.89 -9.12
C GLU A 317 -20.08 -15.31 -9.49
N VAL A 318 -21.07 -16.19 -9.67
CA VAL A 318 -22.47 -15.78 -9.93
C VAL A 318 -22.99 -14.99 -8.73
N GLY A 319 -23.58 -13.83 -9.00
CA GLY A 319 -24.16 -12.94 -7.97
C GLY A 319 -23.20 -11.85 -7.47
N LYS A 320 -21.94 -11.87 -7.84
CA LYS A 320 -20.99 -10.77 -7.58
C LYS A 320 -21.05 -9.68 -8.65
N PHE A 321 -20.52 -8.52 -8.34
CA PHE A 321 -20.37 -7.44 -9.33
C PHE A 321 -19.52 -7.92 -10.51
N ALA A 322 -19.87 -7.48 -11.70
CA ALA A 322 -19.03 -7.69 -12.87
C ALA A 322 -17.88 -6.68 -12.86
N ASP A 323 -16.92 -6.91 -11.96
CA ASP A 323 -15.65 -6.19 -11.83
C ASP A 323 -14.54 -7.09 -12.39
N LEU A 324 -14.19 -6.89 -13.67
CA LEU A 324 -13.34 -7.80 -14.44
C LEU A 324 -12.29 -7.03 -15.23
N ILE A 325 -11.21 -7.70 -15.58
CA ILE A 325 -10.27 -7.25 -16.60
C ILE A 325 -10.20 -8.26 -17.74
N VAL A 326 -10.00 -7.76 -18.96
CA VAL A 326 -9.72 -8.59 -20.14
C VAL A 326 -8.32 -8.22 -20.63
N ILE A 327 -7.49 -9.24 -20.77
CA ILE A 327 -6.11 -9.14 -21.27
C ILE A 327 -5.88 -10.22 -22.32
N ASP A 328 -5.03 -9.95 -23.30
CA ASP A 328 -4.76 -10.89 -24.40
C ASP A 328 -3.61 -11.86 -24.09
N GLU A 329 -2.80 -11.58 -23.07
CA GLU A 329 -1.64 -12.37 -22.66
C GLU A 329 -1.85 -13.00 -21.26
N ASN A 330 -1.10 -14.05 -20.93
CA ASN A 330 -1.22 -14.74 -19.65
C ASN A 330 -0.43 -14.03 -18.53
N PRO A 331 -1.09 -13.39 -17.54
CA PRO A 331 -0.40 -12.69 -16.43
C PRO A 331 0.31 -13.65 -15.46
N LEU A 332 -0.03 -14.94 -15.45
CA LEU A 332 0.65 -15.94 -14.62
C LEU A 332 2.05 -16.27 -15.14
N GLU A 333 2.28 -16.07 -16.42
CA GLU A 333 3.60 -16.21 -17.05
C GLU A 333 4.42 -14.92 -16.95
N ASN A 334 3.75 -13.77 -17.10
CA ASN A 334 4.41 -12.47 -17.11
C ASN A 334 3.50 -11.36 -16.57
N LEU A 335 3.69 -10.98 -15.31
CA LEU A 335 2.90 -9.89 -14.68
C LEU A 335 3.02 -8.54 -15.40
N LYS A 336 4.11 -8.32 -16.19
CA LYS A 336 4.29 -7.06 -16.92
C LYS A 336 3.22 -6.82 -18.00
N VAL A 337 2.52 -7.88 -18.42
CA VAL A 337 1.38 -7.73 -19.35
C VAL A 337 0.19 -7.01 -18.74
N LEU A 338 0.20 -6.78 -17.43
CA LEU A 338 -0.81 -5.99 -16.71
C LEU A 338 -0.55 -4.48 -16.74
N TYR A 339 0.66 -4.02 -17.11
CA TYR A 339 0.87 -2.60 -17.36
C TYR A 339 -0.05 -2.13 -18.50
N GLY A 340 -0.67 -0.98 -18.37
CA GLY A 340 -1.51 -0.41 -19.41
C GLY A 340 -0.78 -0.28 -20.76
N THR A 341 0.53 -0.03 -20.71
CA THR A 341 1.44 0.02 -21.88
C THR A 341 1.83 -1.36 -22.40
N GLY A 342 1.52 -2.46 -21.69
CA GLY A 342 1.96 -3.82 -22.04
C GLY A 342 3.43 -4.10 -21.71
N ALA A 343 3.88 -5.28 -22.09
CA ALA A 343 5.25 -5.74 -21.96
C ALA A 343 6.00 -5.63 -23.29
N ILE A 344 7.29 -5.34 -23.23
CA ILE A 344 8.17 -5.36 -24.42
C ILE A 344 8.46 -6.82 -24.81
N LYS A 345 8.34 -7.12 -26.10
CA LYS A 345 8.65 -8.41 -26.70
C LYS A 345 9.31 -8.21 -28.07
N LEU A 346 10.06 -9.16 -28.52
CA LEU A 346 10.49 -9.20 -29.92
C LEU A 346 9.49 -10.02 -30.73
N ASP A 347 9.17 -9.56 -31.92
CA ASP A 347 8.43 -10.36 -32.92
C ASP A 347 9.37 -11.35 -33.66
N ASP A 348 8.83 -12.12 -34.59
CA ASP A 348 9.60 -13.13 -35.34
C ASP A 348 10.68 -12.50 -36.26
N ASP A 349 10.54 -11.23 -36.57
CA ASP A 349 11.50 -10.46 -37.36
C ASP A 349 12.50 -9.68 -36.51
N ASN A 350 12.52 -9.92 -35.19
CA ASN A 350 13.34 -9.23 -34.19
C ASN A 350 13.03 -7.74 -34.02
N ASN A 351 11.83 -7.27 -34.39
CA ASN A 351 11.41 -5.93 -34.07
C ASN A 351 10.87 -5.85 -32.64
N VAL A 352 11.13 -4.73 -31.99
CA VAL A 352 10.57 -4.45 -30.65
C VAL A 352 9.08 -4.15 -30.78
N THR A 353 8.26 -4.97 -30.15
CA THR A 353 6.81 -4.80 -30.07
C THR A 353 6.35 -4.71 -28.63
N ARG A 354 5.10 -4.29 -28.42
CA ARG A 354 4.45 -4.36 -27.14
C ARG A 354 3.27 -5.31 -27.21
N VAL A 355 3.21 -6.24 -26.25
CA VAL A 355 2.16 -7.23 -26.13
C VAL A 355 1.43 -7.07 -24.80
N GLY A 356 0.17 -7.50 -24.75
CA GLY A 356 -0.66 -7.40 -23.57
C GLY A 356 -1.10 -5.97 -23.26
N GLY A 357 -1.04 -5.63 -21.99
CA GLY A 357 -1.75 -4.49 -21.42
C GLY A 357 -3.22 -4.81 -21.23
N VAL A 358 -3.84 -4.18 -20.25
CA VAL A 358 -5.27 -4.33 -20.04
C VAL A 358 -6.03 -3.84 -21.28
N LYS A 359 -6.88 -4.70 -21.84
CA LYS A 359 -7.71 -4.37 -23.02
C LYS A 359 -8.99 -3.70 -22.57
N TYR A 360 -9.71 -4.35 -21.68
CA TYR A 360 -10.91 -3.79 -21.09
C TYR A 360 -10.85 -3.88 -19.57
N THR A 361 -11.30 -2.82 -18.92
CA THR A 361 -11.63 -2.80 -17.51
C THR A 361 -13.13 -2.73 -17.39
N ILE A 362 -13.74 -3.68 -16.71
CA ILE A 362 -15.18 -3.75 -16.52
C ILE A 362 -15.46 -3.46 -15.04
N LYS A 363 -16.25 -2.43 -14.77
CA LYS A 363 -16.68 -2.05 -13.42
C LYS A 363 -18.19 -1.96 -13.36
N ASP A 364 -18.79 -2.66 -12.44
CA ASP A 364 -20.26 -2.74 -12.33
C ASP A 364 -20.95 -3.15 -13.67
N GLY A 365 -20.27 -3.98 -14.49
CA GLY A 365 -20.76 -4.38 -15.81
C GLY A 365 -20.52 -3.35 -16.92
N ILE A 366 -20.04 -2.16 -16.61
CA ILE A 366 -19.72 -1.13 -17.60
C ILE A 366 -18.30 -1.38 -18.15
N VAL A 367 -18.21 -1.52 -19.47
CA VAL A 367 -16.96 -1.81 -20.19
C VAL A 367 -16.23 -0.52 -20.52
N TYR A 368 -14.99 -0.41 -20.07
CA TYR A 368 -14.07 0.69 -20.39
C TYR A 368 -12.93 0.16 -21.24
N ASP A 369 -12.68 0.81 -22.38
CA ASP A 369 -11.51 0.55 -23.19
C ASP A 369 -10.26 1.13 -22.50
N ALA A 370 -9.47 0.24 -21.89
CA ALA A 370 -8.31 0.64 -21.09
C ALA A 370 -7.21 1.31 -21.92
N LYS A 371 -7.04 0.88 -23.18
CA LYS A 371 -6.08 1.49 -24.10
C LYS A 371 -6.46 2.93 -24.45
N LYS A 372 -7.75 3.17 -24.72
CA LYS A 372 -8.28 4.51 -24.97
C LYS A 372 -8.10 5.41 -23.75
N LEU A 373 -8.42 4.91 -22.55
CA LEU A 373 -8.22 5.66 -21.31
C LEU A 373 -6.75 6.06 -21.12
N LEU A 374 -5.81 5.19 -21.46
CA LEU A 374 -4.38 5.46 -21.36
C LEU A 374 -3.96 6.58 -22.32
N VAL A 375 -4.45 6.55 -23.56
CA VAL A 375 -4.20 7.60 -24.56
C VAL A 375 -4.75 8.96 -24.10
N GLU A 376 -5.95 8.97 -23.48
CA GLU A 376 -6.60 10.21 -23.01
C GLU A 376 -5.88 10.88 -21.83
N VAL A 377 -4.94 10.21 -21.16
CA VAL A 377 -4.17 10.74 -20.02
C VAL A 377 -2.67 10.84 -20.30
N LYS A 378 -2.28 10.61 -21.54
CA LYS A 378 -0.91 10.85 -22.01
C LYS A 378 -0.66 12.35 -22.08
N ASN A 379 0.50 12.82 -21.58
CA ASN A 379 0.92 14.23 -21.59
C ASN A 379 1.26 14.73 -22.99
#